data_f7fd5f0df9b1984b17b16338e1564526
#
_entry.id   f7fd5f0df9b1984b17b16338e1564526
#
_cell.length_a   1.000
_cell.length_b   1.000
_cell.length_c   1.000
_cell.angle_alpha   90.00
_cell.angle_beta   90.00
_cell.angle_gamma   90.00
#
_symmetry.space_group_name_H-M   'P 1'
#
loop_
_entity.id
_entity.type
_entity.pdbx_description
1 polymer ?
#
loop_
_entity_poly.entity_id
_entity_poly.type
_entity_poly.pdbx_seq_one_letter_code
_entity_poly.pdbx_strand_id
1 'polypeptide(L)'
;MTEHEHFDKEDFRVRTAARSYEDCLFTGCLFSSADLRDCEFTDCRFERCDLSMALLENTSMRTVRFHECKLLGTSFENCNQILFSPDFERCLLDYASFRRAKLRKRLFCGCSLRQADFSAADLSGAVFADCDLDGATFDRTVLEKTDFSTARNYSIDPETNRICRARFSIGGLPGLLGRYDIYISET
;
A
#
# COMPACT_ATOMS: atom_id res chain seq x y z
N MET A 1 -7.47 24.92 -5.67
CA MET A 1 -6.17 24.31 -5.95
C MET A 1 -5.17 24.87 -4.96
N THR A 2 -4.38 24.04 -4.34
CA THR A 2 -3.37 24.45 -3.35
C THR A 2 -2.03 23.91 -3.84
N GLU A 3 -1.03 24.79 -3.97
CA GLU A 3 0.25 24.45 -4.60
C GLU A 3 1.42 24.87 -3.70
N HIS A 4 2.47 24.04 -3.64
CA HIS A 4 3.73 24.33 -2.94
C HIS A 4 3.57 24.69 -1.45
N GLU A 5 2.55 24.16 -0.78
CA GLU A 5 2.30 24.46 0.63
C GLU A 5 2.83 23.37 1.57
N HIS A 6 3.20 23.81 2.76
CA HIS A 6 3.56 22.92 3.88
C HIS A 6 2.52 23.03 4.99
N PHE A 7 1.83 21.92 5.23
CA PHE A 7 0.89 21.77 6.34
C PHE A 7 1.59 21.03 7.49
N ASP A 8 1.70 21.68 8.64
CA ASP A 8 2.32 21.06 9.83
C ASP A 8 1.31 20.88 10.94
N LYS A 9 1.08 19.63 11.36
CA LYS A 9 0.18 19.23 12.46
C LYS A 9 -1.26 19.74 12.33
N GLU A 10 -1.73 19.92 11.11
CA GLU A 10 -3.11 20.36 10.88
C GLU A 10 -4.12 19.21 11.01
N ASP A 11 -5.34 19.56 11.42
CA ASP A 11 -6.44 18.61 11.58
C ASP A 11 -7.42 18.71 10.39
N PHE A 12 -7.33 17.73 9.48
CA PHE A 12 -8.18 17.60 8.29
C PHE A 12 -9.46 16.81 8.54
N ARG A 13 -9.69 16.31 9.77
CA ARG A 13 -10.93 15.60 10.12
C ARG A 13 -12.13 16.56 10.23
N VAL A 14 -11.86 17.80 10.55
CA VAL A 14 -12.87 18.87 10.75
C VAL A 14 -12.80 19.97 9.69
N ARG A 15 -11.75 19.98 8.89
CA ARG A 15 -11.54 20.93 7.80
C ARG A 15 -12.01 20.29 6.49
N THR A 16 -12.84 20.99 5.74
CA THR A 16 -13.12 20.59 4.36
C THR A 16 -11.81 20.64 3.57
N ALA A 17 -11.35 19.48 3.09
CA ALA A 17 -10.16 19.42 2.27
C ALA A 17 -10.35 20.22 0.98
N ALA A 18 -9.29 20.90 0.52
CA ALA A 18 -9.28 21.44 -0.84
C ALA A 18 -9.38 20.25 -1.82
N ARG A 19 -10.01 20.48 -2.97
CA ARG A 19 -10.17 19.39 -3.95
C ARG A 19 -8.89 18.98 -4.65
N SER A 20 -7.87 19.86 -4.68
CA SER A 20 -6.62 19.59 -5.40
C SER A 20 -5.43 20.16 -4.65
N TYR A 21 -4.38 19.33 -4.52
CA TYR A 21 -3.09 19.66 -3.92
C TYR A 21 -1.97 19.26 -4.88
N GLU A 22 -1.04 20.16 -5.15
CA GLU A 22 0.11 19.93 -6.01
C GLU A 22 1.41 20.34 -5.30
N ASP A 23 2.41 19.46 -5.33
CA ASP A 23 3.73 19.66 -4.70
C ASP A 23 3.63 20.12 -3.23
N CYS A 24 2.68 19.54 -2.49
CA CYS A 24 2.43 19.88 -1.09
C CYS A 24 3.09 18.86 -0.15
N LEU A 25 3.56 19.37 1.00
CA LEU A 25 4.09 18.57 2.11
C LEU A 25 3.12 18.60 3.29
N PHE A 26 2.71 17.43 3.76
CA PHE A 26 1.91 17.27 4.96
C PHE A 26 2.76 16.60 6.04
N THR A 27 2.99 17.27 7.16
CA THR A 27 3.82 16.76 8.26
C THR A 27 2.99 16.63 9.53
N GLY A 28 2.88 15.43 10.10
CA GLY A 28 2.18 15.18 11.36
C GLY A 28 0.69 15.52 11.34
N CYS A 29 0.09 15.62 10.16
CA CYS A 29 -1.32 16.00 10.00
C CYS A 29 -2.27 14.86 10.33
N LEU A 30 -3.49 15.18 10.76
CA LEU A 30 -4.53 14.25 11.13
C LEU A 30 -5.59 14.17 10.02
N PHE A 31 -5.65 13.01 9.36
CA PHE A 31 -6.65 12.68 8.33
C PHE A 31 -7.46 11.43 8.72
N SER A 32 -7.36 10.96 9.97
CA SER A 32 -8.07 9.75 10.37
C SER A 32 -9.59 9.92 10.21
N SER A 33 -10.20 9.03 9.42
CA SER A 33 -11.61 9.09 9.00
C SER A 33 -11.98 10.39 8.25
N ALA A 34 -11.02 11.16 7.76
CA ALA A 34 -11.30 12.36 6.97
C ALA A 34 -11.96 12.00 5.63
N ASP A 35 -12.82 12.88 5.15
CA ASP A 35 -13.44 12.77 3.83
C ASP A 35 -12.52 13.41 2.78
N LEU A 36 -11.77 12.55 2.08
CA LEU A 36 -10.87 12.92 0.99
C LEU A 36 -11.39 12.49 -0.38
N ARG A 37 -12.68 12.12 -0.46
CA ARG A 37 -13.29 11.70 -1.72
C ARG A 37 -13.22 12.80 -2.75
N ASP A 38 -13.00 12.40 -4.00
CA ASP A 38 -12.84 13.31 -5.14
C ASP A 38 -11.66 14.30 -5.01
N CYS A 39 -10.74 14.09 -4.05
CA CYS A 39 -9.53 14.92 -3.93
C CYS A 39 -8.46 14.44 -4.92
N GLU A 40 -7.61 15.38 -5.31
CA GLU A 40 -6.45 15.14 -6.18
C GLU A 40 -5.18 15.52 -5.46
N PHE A 41 -4.24 14.57 -5.36
CA PHE A 41 -2.90 14.78 -4.85
C PHE A 41 -1.90 14.48 -5.95
N THR A 42 -1.11 15.48 -6.36
CA THR A 42 -0.07 15.36 -7.38
C THR A 42 1.26 15.76 -6.77
N ASP A 43 2.29 14.89 -6.89
CA ASP A 43 3.64 15.11 -6.38
C ASP A 43 3.71 15.45 -4.89
N CYS A 44 2.71 15.03 -4.11
CA CYS A 44 2.58 15.33 -2.69
C CYS A 44 3.33 14.33 -1.81
N ARG A 45 3.73 14.80 -0.61
CA ARG A 45 4.38 13.99 0.42
C ARG A 45 3.61 14.07 1.72
N PHE A 46 3.41 12.90 2.34
CA PHE A 46 2.83 12.76 3.67
C PHE A 46 3.90 12.17 4.60
N GLU A 47 4.25 12.89 5.64
CA GLU A 47 5.25 12.49 6.63
C GLU A 47 4.64 12.43 8.02
N ARG A 48 4.71 11.28 8.68
CA ARG A 48 4.18 11.06 10.04
C ARG A 48 2.71 11.46 10.20
N CYS A 49 1.93 11.35 9.13
CA CYS A 49 0.50 11.64 9.13
C CYS A 49 -0.33 10.42 9.53
N ASP A 50 -1.52 10.65 10.08
CA ASP A 50 -2.49 9.61 10.36
C ASP A 50 -3.65 9.71 9.35
N LEU A 51 -3.71 8.75 8.41
CA LEU A 51 -4.77 8.62 7.40
C LEU A 51 -5.63 7.36 7.66
N SER A 52 -5.59 6.80 8.87
CA SER A 52 -6.34 5.59 9.20
C SER A 52 -7.82 5.77 8.91
N MET A 53 -8.43 4.79 8.20
CA MET A 53 -9.85 4.80 7.84
C MET A 53 -10.30 6.03 7.01
N ALA A 54 -9.39 6.79 6.40
CA ALA A 54 -9.74 7.91 5.51
C ALA A 54 -10.59 7.42 4.33
N LEU A 55 -11.57 8.22 3.92
CA LEU A 55 -12.44 7.93 2.78
C LEU A 55 -11.78 8.42 1.50
N LEU A 56 -11.42 7.51 0.60
CA LEU A 56 -10.60 7.76 -0.59
C LEU A 56 -11.32 7.43 -1.91
N GLU A 57 -12.65 7.34 -1.93
CA GLU A 57 -13.38 7.05 -3.16
C GLU A 57 -13.13 8.13 -4.21
N ASN A 58 -12.76 7.70 -5.42
CA ASN A 58 -12.41 8.56 -6.54
C ASN A 58 -11.22 9.52 -6.30
N THR A 59 -10.45 9.33 -5.22
CA THR A 59 -9.25 10.13 -4.94
C THR A 59 -8.15 9.79 -5.93
N SER A 60 -7.51 10.81 -6.51
CA SER A 60 -6.32 10.66 -7.37
C SER A 60 -5.05 10.83 -6.56
N MET A 61 -4.06 9.94 -6.77
CA MET A 61 -2.76 9.98 -6.09
C MET A 61 -1.64 9.79 -7.11
N ARG A 62 -1.25 10.90 -7.78
CA ARG A 62 -0.16 10.88 -8.75
C ARG A 62 1.16 11.19 -8.07
N THR A 63 2.12 10.26 -8.12
CA THR A 63 3.47 10.43 -7.54
C THR A 63 3.42 10.82 -6.06
N VAL A 64 2.49 10.23 -5.30
CA VAL A 64 2.35 10.51 -3.85
C VAL A 64 3.30 9.62 -3.07
N ARG A 65 3.96 10.18 -2.06
CA ARG A 65 4.84 9.43 -1.15
C ARG A 65 4.33 9.51 0.29
N PHE A 66 4.21 8.35 0.92
CA PHE A 66 3.90 8.23 2.34
C PHE A 66 5.13 7.75 3.11
N HIS A 67 5.56 8.51 4.09
CA HIS A 67 6.69 8.18 4.95
C HIS A 67 6.30 8.21 6.43
N GLU A 68 6.52 7.10 7.12
CA GLU A 68 6.17 6.93 8.55
C GLU A 68 4.69 7.24 8.86
N CYS A 69 3.80 7.01 7.92
CA CYS A 69 2.37 7.28 8.06
C CYS A 69 1.60 6.09 8.62
N LYS A 70 0.45 6.40 9.26
CA LYS A 70 -0.56 5.40 9.64
C LYS A 70 -1.68 5.43 8.61
N LEU A 71 -1.97 4.26 8.04
CA LEU A 71 -3.02 4.07 7.03
C LEU A 71 -3.83 2.79 7.39
N LEU A 72 -4.07 2.58 8.69
CA LEU A 72 -4.75 1.38 9.20
C LEU A 72 -6.18 1.29 8.63
N GLY A 73 -6.52 0.16 8.04
CA GLY A 73 -7.86 -0.09 7.50
C GLY A 73 -8.28 0.83 6.35
N THR A 74 -7.37 1.59 5.77
CA THR A 74 -7.65 2.50 4.65
C THR A 74 -7.91 1.70 3.38
N SER A 75 -8.98 2.04 2.64
CA SER A 75 -9.32 1.39 1.37
C SER A 75 -8.84 2.22 0.18
N PHE A 76 -7.98 1.62 -0.65
CA PHE A 76 -7.50 2.17 -1.92
C PHE A 76 -8.24 1.56 -3.12
N GLU A 77 -9.20 0.65 -2.91
CA GLU A 77 -9.90 -0.08 -3.97
C GLU A 77 -10.61 0.86 -4.95
N ASN A 78 -11.26 1.89 -4.42
CA ASN A 78 -12.08 2.83 -5.18
C ASN A 78 -11.37 4.15 -5.50
N CYS A 79 -10.06 4.23 -5.30
CA CYS A 79 -9.27 5.36 -5.79
C CYS A 79 -9.30 5.42 -7.32
N ASN A 80 -9.03 6.59 -7.89
CA ASN A 80 -8.88 6.75 -9.33
C ASN A 80 -7.65 5.99 -9.84
N GLN A 81 -7.85 4.76 -10.34
CA GLN A 81 -6.78 3.85 -10.75
C GLN A 81 -5.99 4.28 -11.99
N ILE A 82 -6.41 5.33 -12.70
CA ILE A 82 -5.66 5.90 -13.84
C ILE A 82 -4.50 6.75 -13.34
N LEU A 83 -4.72 7.46 -12.23
CA LEU A 83 -3.77 8.37 -11.60
C LEU A 83 -3.34 7.86 -10.22
N PHE A 84 -3.09 6.54 -10.10
CA PHE A 84 -2.78 5.89 -8.83
C PHE A 84 -1.33 5.40 -8.82
N SER A 85 -0.44 6.19 -8.24
CA SER A 85 0.99 5.88 -8.16
C SER A 85 1.61 6.22 -6.80
N PRO A 86 1.06 5.70 -5.67
CA PRO A 86 1.63 5.91 -4.35
C PRO A 86 2.81 4.99 -4.10
N ASP A 87 3.80 5.50 -3.34
CA ASP A 87 4.87 4.71 -2.73
C ASP A 87 4.80 4.85 -1.20
N PHE A 88 5.19 3.78 -0.48
CA PHE A 88 5.07 3.70 0.98
C PHE A 88 6.39 3.33 1.62
N GLU A 89 6.85 4.12 2.58
CA GLU A 89 8.06 3.86 3.33
C GLU A 89 7.79 3.94 4.84
N ARG A 90 8.12 2.88 5.57
CA ARG A 90 7.94 2.72 7.02
C ARG A 90 6.51 3.02 7.50
N CYS A 91 5.52 2.68 6.68
CA CYS A 91 4.12 2.92 6.97
C CYS A 91 3.45 1.75 7.68
N LEU A 92 2.42 2.06 8.48
CA LEU A 92 1.51 1.08 9.06
C LEU A 92 0.27 0.97 8.17
N LEU A 93 0.18 -0.13 7.42
CA LEU A 93 -0.86 -0.41 6.43
C LEU A 93 -1.68 -1.66 6.80
N ASP A 94 -1.68 -2.02 8.09
CA ASP A 94 -2.41 -3.20 8.54
C ASP A 94 -3.91 -3.06 8.24
N TYR A 95 -4.52 -4.13 7.76
CA TYR A 95 -5.93 -4.16 7.31
C TYR A 95 -6.26 -3.23 6.13
N ALA A 96 -5.27 -2.64 5.46
CA ALA A 96 -5.53 -1.81 4.28
C ALA A 96 -6.03 -2.66 3.11
N SER A 97 -6.96 -2.11 2.31
CA SER A 97 -7.45 -2.77 1.11
C SER A 97 -6.84 -2.16 -0.14
N PHE A 98 -6.11 -2.98 -0.89
CA PHE A 98 -5.58 -2.71 -2.22
C PHE A 98 -6.27 -3.56 -3.30
N ARG A 99 -7.48 -4.04 -3.02
CA ARG A 99 -8.21 -4.88 -3.97
C ARG A 99 -8.32 -4.18 -5.32
N ARG A 100 -8.04 -4.92 -6.41
CA ARG A 100 -8.08 -4.42 -7.80
C ARG A 100 -7.20 -3.21 -8.09
N ALA A 101 -6.34 -2.78 -7.15
CA ALA A 101 -5.48 -1.62 -7.32
C ALA A 101 -4.39 -1.87 -8.38
N LYS A 102 -4.05 -0.85 -9.14
CA LYS A 102 -2.97 -0.87 -10.14
C LYS A 102 -1.68 -0.33 -9.51
N LEU A 103 -0.88 -1.22 -8.95
CA LEU A 103 0.33 -0.91 -8.18
C LEU A 103 1.61 -1.37 -8.91
N ARG A 104 1.62 -1.30 -10.22
CA ARG A 104 2.78 -1.69 -11.03
C ARG A 104 4.00 -0.87 -10.65
N LYS A 105 5.13 -1.56 -10.36
CA LYS A 105 6.42 -0.95 -10.03
C LYS A 105 6.35 0.00 -8.83
N ARG A 106 5.41 -0.21 -7.92
CA ARG A 106 5.33 0.58 -6.69
C ARG A 106 6.26 0.03 -5.62
N LEU A 107 6.69 0.92 -4.73
CA LEU A 107 7.59 0.59 -3.64
C LEU A 107 6.83 0.54 -2.32
N PHE A 108 6.98 -0.58 -1.63
CA PHE A 108 6.67 -0.75 -0.21
C PHE A 108 8.00 -1.06 0.49
N CYS A 109 8.45 -0.20 1.39
CA CYS A 109 9.73 -0.36 2.08
C CYS A 109 9.55 -0.24 3.59
N GLY A 110 9.91 -1.28 4.34
CA GLY A 110 9.82 -1.31 5.81
C GLY A 110 8.40 -1.18 6.35
N CYS A 111 7.38 -1.57 5.56
CA CYS A 111 5.98 -1.41 5.92
C CYS A 111 5.44 -2.60 6.72
N SER A 112 4.51 -2.33 7.65
CA SER A 112 3.60 -3.34 8.18
C SER A 112 2.37 -3.41 7.27
N LEU A 113 2.09 -4.61 6.74
CA LEU A 113 1.00 -4.90 5.80
C LEU A 113 0.18 -6.11 6.30
N ARG A 114 0.11 -6.26 7.62
CA ARG A 114 -0.60 -7.39 8.22
C ARG A 114 -2.08 -7.33 7.87
N GLN A 115 -2.62 -8.50 7.47
CA GLN A 115 -4.03 -8.61 7.08
C GLN A 115 -4.44 -7.65 5.94
N ALA A 116 -3.48 -7.11 5.17
CA ALA A 116 -3.79 -6.29 4.00
C ALA A 116 -4.35 -7.15 2.87
N ASP A 117 -5.30 -6.61 2.09
CA ASP A 117 -5.95 -7.33 0.99
C ASP A 117 -5.46 -6.82 -0.37
N PHE A 118 -4.70 -7.66 -1.08
CA PHE A 118 -4.22 -7.40 -2.45
C PHE A 118 -4.97 -8.21 -3.51
N SER A 119 -6.13 -8.77 -3.18
CA SER A 119 -6.90 -9.61 -4.12
C SER A 119 -7.18 -8.88 -5.44
N ALA A 120 -6.92 -9.56 -6.55
CA ALA A 120 -7.07 -9.06 -7.91
C ALA A 120 -6.27 -7.79 -8.25
N ALA A 121 -5.31 -7.39 -7.42
CA ALA A 121 -4.42 -6.25 -7.69
C ALA A 121 -3.38 -6.59 -8.78
N ASP A 122 -2.87 -5.56 -9.44
CA ASP A 122 -1.72 -5.68 -10.34
C ASP A 122 -0.47 -5.08 -9.67
N LEU A 123 0.36 -5.96 -9.15
CA LEU A 123 1.62 -5.66 -8.47
C LEU A 123 2.84 -5.96 -9.35
N SER A 124 2.66 -6.04 -10.67
CA SER A 124 3.76 -6.39 -11.58
C SER A 124 4.98 -5.50 -11.37
N GLY A 125 6.10 -6.11 -11.01
CA GLY A 125 7.37 -5.40 -10.75
C GLY A 125 7.37 -4.54 -9.49
N ALA A 126 6.37 -4.65 -8.60
CA ALA A 126 6.40 -3.98 -7.31
C ALA A 126 7.51 -4.57 -6.41
N VAL A 127 7.92 -3.81 -5.41
CA VAL A 127 8.97 -4.21 -4.46
C VAL A 127 8.42 -4.13 -3.04
N PHE A 128 8.53 -5.24 -2.29
CA PHE A 128 8.18 -5.33 -0.87
C PHE A 128 9.46 -5.49 -0.04
N ALA A 129 10.25 -4.40 0.05
CA ALA A 129 11.50 -4.42 0.79
C ALA A 129 11.24 -4.37 2.30
N ASP A 130 11.74 -5.37 3.04
CA ASP A 130 11.64 -5.46 4.51
C ASP A 130 10.22 -5.33 5.08
N CYS A 131 9.20 -5.72 4.30
CA CYS A 131 7.80 -5.66 4.68
C CYS A 131 7.36 -6.89 5.48
N ASP A 132 6.43 -6.67 6.42
CA ASP A 132 5.72 -7.73 7.14
C ASP A 132 4.34 -7.94 6.49
N LEU A 133 4.12 -9.13 5.93
CA LEU A 133 2.92 -9.51 5.18
C LEU A 133 2.09 -10.59 5.91
N ASP A 134 2.20 -10.66 7.26
CA ASP A 134 1.48 -11.65 8.05
C ASP A 134 -0.04 -11.55 7.83
N GLY A 135 -0.64 -12.67 7.38
CA GLY A 135 -2.06 -12.74 7.05
C GLY A 135 -2.51 -11.89 5.86
N ALA A 136 -1.60 -11.28 5.11
CA ALA A 136 -1.96 -10.55 3.89
C ALA A 136 -2.53 -11.52 2.83
N THR A 137 -3.59 -11.08 2.15
CA THR A 137 -4.30 -11.89 1.16
C THR A 137 -3.85 -11.56 -0.25
N PHE A 138 -3.47 -12.61 -1.01
CA PHE A 138 -3.17 -12.57 -2.43
C PHE A 138 -4.05 -13.63 -3.12
N ASP A 139 -5.10 -13.19 -3.78
CA ASP A 139 -5.99 -14.05 -4.58
C ASP A 139 -6.18 -13.45 -5.97
N ARG A 140 -5.89 -14.24 -7.02
CA ARG A 140 -5.92 -13.79 -8.42
C ARG A 140 -5.11 -12.52 -8.67
N THR A 141 -4.04 -12.33 -7.90
CA THR A 141 -3.17 -11.16 -7.95
C THR A 141 -2.10 -11.35 -9.02
N VAL A 142 -1.78 -10.28 -9.75
CA VAL A 142 -0.68 -10.28 -10.72
C VAL A 142 0.61 -9.87 -10.01
N LEU A 143 1.49 -10.84 -9.77
CA LEU A 143 2.77 -10.72 -9.05
C LEU A 143 3.97 -10.90 -10.00
N GLU A 144 3.80 -10.69 -11.29
CA GLU A 144 4.88 -10.88 -12.26
C GLU A 144 6.06 -9.95 -11.98
N LYS A 145 7.26 -10.52 -11.82
CA LYS A 145 8.50 -9.78 -11.49
C LYS A 145 8.42 -9.01 -10.16
N THR A 146 7.46 -9.27 -9.30
CA THR A 146 7.37 -8.67 -7.96
C THR A 146 8.54 -9.18 -7.11
N ASP A 147 9.13 -8.29 -6.32
CA ASP A 147 10.25 -8.64 -5.45
C ASP A 147 9.80 -8.77 -3.99
N PHE A 148 9.84 -9.99 -3.46
CA PHE A 148 9.59 -10.36 -2.07
C PHE A 148 10.86 -10.86 -1.38
N SER A 149 12.06 -10.63 -1.94
CA SER A 149 13.30 -11.25 -1.46
C SER A 149 13.67 -10.89 -0.02
N THR A 150 13.20 -9.76 0.50
CA THR A 150 13.40 -9.34 1.89
C THR A 150 12.08 -9.24 2.68
N ALA A 151 10.93 -9.50 2.04
CA ALA A 151 9.64 -9.56 2.70
C ALA A 151 9.52 -10.84 3.56
N ARG A 152 8.70 -10.77 4.61
CA ARG A 152 8.49 -11.89 5.53
C ARG A 152 7.00 -12.16 5.77
N ASN A 153 6.73 -13.38 6.28
CA ASN A 153 5.40 -13.82 6.73
C ASN A 153 4.31 -13.83 5.64
N TYR A 154 4.68 -13.84 4.37
CA TYR A 154 3.70 -13.95 3.30
C TYR A 154 3.23 -15.39 3.10
N SER A 155 1.96 -15.53 2.69
CA SER A 155 1.38 -16.77 2.20
C SER A 155 0.77 -16.52 0.82
N ILE A 156 1.36 -17.06 -0.22
CA ILE A 156 0.99 -16.84 -1.62
C ILE A 156 0.80 -18.18 -2.30
N ASP A 157 -0.42 -18.48 -2.75
CA ASP A 157 -0.68 -19.66 -3.56
C ASP A 157 -0.24 -19.45 -5.01
N PRO A 158 0.77 -20.18 -5.50
CA PRO A 158 1.26 -20.03 -6.88
C PRO A 158 0.24 -20.42 -7.96
N GLU A 159 -0.78 -21.21 -7.61
CA GLU A 159 -1.77 -21.67 -8.59
C GLU A 159 -2.90 -20.67 -8.80
N THR A 160 -3.20 -19.84 -7.80
CA THR A 160 -4.23 -18.80 -7.91
C THR A 160 -3.66 -17.45 -8.31
N ASN A 161 -2.32 -17.27 -8.24
CA ASN A 161 -1.65 -16.00 -8.51
C ASN A 161 -0.66 -16.10 -9.68
N ARG A 162 -0.44 -15.01 -10.38
CA ARG A 162 0.51 -14.94 -11.51
C ARG A 162 1.89 -14.53 -10.99
N ILE A 163 2.75 -15.51 -10.65
CA ILE A 163 4.06 -15.27 -10.02
C ILE A 163 5.25 -15.36 -11.00
N CYS A 164 5.03 -15.30 -12.31
CA CYS A 164 6.11 -15.44 -13.29
C CYS A 164 7.25 -14.45 -13.02
N ARG A 165 8.48 -14.99 -12.83
CA ARG A 165 9.69 -14.21 -12.50
C ARG A 165 9.59 -13.37 -11.21
N ALA A 166 8.65 -13.65 -10.31
CA ALA A 166 8.68 -13.08 -8.97
C ALA A 166 9.92 -13.58 -8.21
N ARG A 167 10.41 -12.76 -7.29
CA ARG A 167 11.64 -13.05 -6.53
C ARG A 167 11.29 -13.33 -5.09
N PHE A 168 11.78 -14.42 -4.55
CA PHE A 168 11.57 -14.87 -3.17
C PHE A 168 12.92 -15.21 -2.54
N SER A 169 13.03 -15.07 -1.21
CA SER A 169 14.17 -15.61 -0.47
C SER A 169 14.00 -17.11 -0.28
N ILE A 170 15.09 -17.83 -0.04
CA ILE A 170 15.04 -19.28 0.31
C ILE A 170 14.19 -19.47 1.56
N GLY A 171 14.40 -18.66 2.62
CA GLY A 171 13.63 -18.73 3.86
C GLY A 171 12.14 -18.42 3.73
N GLY A 172 11.74 -17.74 2.64
CA GLY A 172 10.33 -17.41 2.37
C GLY A 172 9.58 -18.48 1.53
N LEU A 173 10.30 -19.47 0.96
CA LEU A 173 9.66 -20.52 0.14
C LEU A 173 8.54 -21.30 0.85
N PRO A 174 8.59 -21.55 2.18
CA PRO A 174 7.46 -22.16 2.89
C PRO A 174 6.13 -21.40 2.68
N GLY A 175 6.17 -20.08 2.54
CA GLY A 175 4.99 -19.24 2.26
C GLY A 175 4.33 -19.51 0.91
N LEU A 176 5.00 -20.20 -0.02
CA LEU A 176 4.42 -20.62 -1.31
C LEU A 176 3.80 -22.03 -1.23
N LEU A 177 4.03 -22.76 -0.16
CA LEU A 177 3.67 -24.17 -0.03
C LEU A 177 2.53 -24.41 0.97
N GLY A 178 2.00 -23.36 1.58
CA GLY A 178 1.01 -23.46 2.65
C GLY A 178 -0.27 -24.23 2.27
N ARG A 179 -0.66 -24.22 0.97
CA ARG A 179 -1.83 -24.99 0.51
C ARG A 179 -1.67 -26.50 0.55
N TYR A 180 -0.41 -27.01 0.58
CA TYR A 180 -0.15 -28.45 0.46
C TYR A 180 -0.14 -29.18 1.81
N ASP A 181 -0.30 -28.48 2.93
CA ASP A 181 -0.31 -29.05 4.29
C ASP A 181 0.86 -30.03 4.54
N ILE A 182 2.07 -29.60 4.17
CA ILE A 182 3.30 -30.39 4.30
C ILE A 182 4.17 -29.88 5.46
N TYR A 183 4.96 -30.79 6.02
CA TYR A 183 5.96 -30.44 7.03
C TYR A 183 7.28 -30.09 6.35
N ILE A 184 7.85 -28.93 6.65
CA ILE A 184 9.16 -28.49 6.18
C ILE A 184 10.09 -28.50 7.39
N SER A 185 11.14 -29.32 7.37
CA SER A 185 12.16 -29.36 8.42
C SER A 185 13.44 -28.69 7.95
N GLU A 186 14.01 -27.87 8.82
CA GLU A 186 15.40 -27.42 8.67
C GLU A 186 16.33 -28.58 9.03
N THR A 187 17.24 -28.98 8.13
CA THR A 187 18.30 -29.98 8.36
C THR A 187 19.57 -29.28 8.79
#